data_342ac0e8d0f58551475ffa7eca039146
#
_entry.id   342ac0e8d0f58551475ffa7eca039146
#
_cell.length_a   1.000
_cell.length_b   1.000
_cell.length_c   1.000
_cell.angle_alpha   90.00
_cell.angle_beta   90.00
_cell.angle_gamma   90.00
#
_symmetry.space_group_name_H-M   'P 1'
#
loop_
_entity.id
_entity.type
_entity.pdbx_description
1 polymer ?
#
loop_
_entity_poly.entity_id
_entity_poly.type
_entity_poly.pdbx_seq_one_letter_code
_entity_poly.pdbx_strand_id
1 'polypeptide(L)'
;MTNTFCPIPWIFQAVRNNGDIRVCCQANVTENQGVVRKQDGTPYNAASDNMEVARNAELMREVRKNMLKGEWSQECGRCQQEEASGLNSRRQYELDNWKFSIEDAKTVTAADGTITEPKLEYYDLRFGNLCNLACRMCGPTDSHTWYEQWTDYHGSLEYKDTHGTVKLTRNDNGRLTTTDYDWHNSETFWQQIESNIPNLKHVYMA
;
A
#
# COMPACT_ATOMS: atom_id res chain seq x y z
N MET A 1 -16.98 -24.21 0.71
CA MET A 1 -16.72 -22.81 1.05
C MET A 1 -15.49 -22.37 0.26
N THR A 2 -15.60 -21.33 -0.52
CA THR A 2 -14.45 -20.76 -1.23
C THR A 2 -13.47 -20.23 -0.19
N ASN A 3 -12.24 -20.73 -0.20
CA ASN A 3 -11.20 -20.22 0.69
C ASN A 3 -10.71 -18.88 0.16
N THR A 4 -11.14 -17.77 0.76
CA THR A 4 -10.75 -16.40 0.40
C THR A 4 -9.65 -15.84 1.29
N PHE A 5 -9.20 -16.61 2.28
CA PHE A 5 -8.20 -16.21 3.24
C PHE A 5 -6.86 -15.86 2.58
N CYS A 6 -6.24 -14.78 3.04
CA CYS A 6 -4.90 -14.33 2.68
C CYS A 6 -4.21 -13.81 3.95
N PRO A 7 -2.95 -14.18 4.26
CA PRO A 7 -2.27 -13.71 5.48
C PRO A 7 -1.95 -12.20 5.46
N ILE A 8 -1.89 -11.58 4.30
CA ILE A 8 -1.47 -10.19 4.07
C ILE A 8 -2.14 -9.18 5.03
N PRO A 9 -3.47 -9.14 5.21
CA PRO A 9 -4.09 -8.13 6.08
C PRO A 9 -3.70 -8.23 7.57
N TRP A 10 -3.02 -9.31 7.99
CA TRP A 10 -2.58 -9.52 9.37
C TRP A 10 -1.10 -9.25 9.61
N ILE A 11 -0.24 -9.59 8.64
CA ILE A 11 1.22 -9.60 8.84
C ILE A 11 1.98 -8.57 8.02
N PHE A 12 1.30 -7.83 7.14
CA PHE A 12 1.91 -7.04 6.08
C PHE A 12 1.49 -5.57 6.12
N GLN A 13 2.39 -4.70 5.67
CA GLN A 13 2.13 -3.29 5.46
C GLN A 13 2.69 -2.83 4.13
N ALA A 14 1.83 -2.34 3.24
CA ALA A 14 2.24 -1.69 2.01
C ALA A 14 2.23 -0.17 2.17
N VAL A 15 3.31 0.46 1.75
CA VAL A 15 3.46 1.92 1.66
C VAL A 15 3.81 2.28 0.22
N ARG A 16 3.02 3.16 -0.38
CA ARG A 16 3.22 3.60 -1.77
C ARG A 16 4.34 4.63 -1.87
N ASN A 17 4.71 4.94 -3.12
CA ASN A 17 5.73 5.95 -3.43
C ASN A 17 5.41 7.36 -2.86
N ASN A 18 4.15 7.71 -2.68
CA ASN A 18 3.72 8.95 -2.01
C ASN A 18 3.49 8.80 -0.50
N GLY A 19 3.83 7.66 0.09
CA GLY A 19 3.66 7.40 1.52
C GLY A 19 2.29 6.88 1.95
N ASP A 20 1.32 6.79 1.04
CA ASP A 20 -0.02 6.30 1.37
C ASP A 20 -0.01 4.81 1.72
N ILE A 21 -0.73 4.48 2.78
CA ILE A 21 -0.87 3.11 3.28
C ILE A 21 -1.95 2.37 2.50
N ARG A 22 -1.66 1.11 2.14
CA ARG A 22 -2.59 0.25 1.40
C ARG A 22 -2.85 -1.08 2.09
N VAL A 23 -4.02 -1.64 1.79
CA VAL A 23 -4.42 -3.00 2.22
C VAL A 23 -3.42 -4.04 1.73
N CYS A 24 -2.97 -3.93 0.49
CA CYS A 24 -2.10 -4.91 -0.18
C CYS A 24 -1.39 -4.27 -1.38
N CYS A 25 -0.24 -4.79 -1.77
CA CYS A 25 0.49 -4.35 -2.97
C CYS A 25 -0.29 -4.60 -4.29
N GLN A 26 -1.20 -5.58 -4.31
CA GLN A 26 -2.02 -5.94 -5.47
C GLN A 26 -3.48 -5.44 -5.39
N ALA A 27 -3.85 -4.75 -4.30
CA ALA A 27 -5.20 -4.20 -4.17
C ALA A 27 -5.53 -3.37 -5.40
N ASN A 28 -6.79 -3.46 -5.87
CA ASN A 28 -7.22 -2.81 -7.08
C ASN A 28 -6.88 -1.30 -7.03
N VAL A 29 -6.09 -0.84 -7.99
CA VAL A 29 -5.62 0.55 -8.04
C VAL A 29 -6.58 1.48 -8.78
N THR A 30 -7.55 0.92 -9.52
CA THR A 30 -8.58 1.72 -10.18
C THR A 30 -9.37 2.49 -9.12
N GLU A 31 -9.56 3.76 -9.31
CA GLU A 31 -10.35 4.64 -8.42
C GLU A 31 -9.81 4.74 -6.97
N ASN A 32 -8.50 4.57 -6.75
CA ASN A 32 -7.88 4.56 -5.41
C ASN A 32 -8.42 3.50 -4.45
N GLN A 33 -8.94 2.41 -4.95
CA GLN A 33 -9.34 1.28 -4.13
C GLN A 33 -8.13 0.67 -3.41
N GLY A 34 -8.33 0.21 -2.21
CA GLY A 34 -7.29 -0.37 -1.37
C GLY A 34 -6.38 0.65 -0.68
N VAL A 35 -6.58 1.95 -0.84
CA VAL A 35 -5.94 2.98 -0.01
C VAL A 35 -6.65 3.06 1.33
N VAL A 36 -5.91 2.89 2.42
CA VAL A 36 -6.45 2.95 3.78
C VAL A 36 -6.71 4.40 4.15
N ARG A 37 -7.96 4.71 4.55
CA ARG A 37 -8.41 6.08 4.81
C ARG A 37 -8.86 6.27 6.25
N LYS A 38 -8.71 7.51 6.72
CA LYS A 38 -9.27 8.03 7.97
C LYS A 38 -10.78 8.25 7.81
N GLN A 39 -11.46 8.54 8.91
CA GLN A 39 -12.90 8.82 8.89
C GLN A 39 -13.28 10.05 8.08
N ASP A 40 -12.38 11.03 7.95
CA ASP A 40 -12.56 12.22 7.12
C ASP A 40 -12.31 11.98 5.62
N GLY A 41 -11.99 10.73 5.23
CA GLY A 41 -11.72 10.33 3.86
C GLY A 41 -10.27 10.57 3.41
N THR A 42 -9.42 11.22 4.20
CA THR A 42 -8.01 11.41 3.86
C THR A 42 -7.23 10.10 3.97
N PRO A 43 -6.25 9.83 3.09
CA PRO A 43 -5.39 8.67 3.22
C PRO A 43 -4.59 8.67 4.53
N TYR A 44 -4.36 7.48 5.10
CA TYR A 44 -3.28 7.31 6.06
C TYR A 44 -1.95 7.38 5.32
N ASN A 45 -0.99 8.15 5.87
CA ASN A 45 0.32 8.33 5.27
C ASN A 45 1.42 7.95 6.28
N ALA A 46 2.39 7.17 5.83
CA ALA A 46 3.46 6.66 6.68
C ALA A 46 4.36 7.75 7.28
N ALA A 47 4.43 8.94 6.65
CA ALA A 47 5.22 10.05 7.17
C ALA A 47 4.64 10.69 8.44
N SER A 48 3.31 10.72 8.57
CA SER A 48 2.61 11.52 9.58
C SER A 48 1.70 10.72 10.49
N ASP A 49 1.30 9.52 10.07
CA ASP A 49 0.29 8.76 10.79
C ASP A 49 0.88 7.52 11.48
N ASN A 50 0.20 7.07 12.52
CA ASN A 50 0.54 5.82 13.19
C ASN A 50 0.12 4.63 12.31
N MET A 51 1.09 3.80 11.91
CA MET A 51 0.86 2.66 11.02
C MET A 51 0.06 1.54 11.69
N GLU A 52 0.16 1.36 13.00
CA GLU A 52 -0.67 0.37 13.73
C GLU A 52 -2.14 0.79 13.76
N VAL A 53 -2.41 2.10 13.94
CA VAL A 53 -3.77 2.64 13.83
C VAL A 53 -4.32 2.44 12.43
N ALA A 54 -3.52 2.73 11.39
CA ALA A 54 -3.90 2.51 10.00
C ALA A 54 -4.25 1.04 9.71
N ARG A 55 -3.52 0.08 10.30
CA ARG A 55 -3.81 -1.35 10.18
C ARG A 55 -5.14 -1.77 10.80
N ASN A 56 -5.69 -0.96 11.71
CA ASN A 56 -7.01 -1.17 12.31
C ASN A 56 -8.06 -0.16 11.82
N ALA A 57 -7.78 0.58 10.75
CA ALA A 57 -8.78 1.41 10.09
C ALA A 57 -9.95 0.57 9.54
N GLU A 58 -11.06 1.21 9.28
CA GLU A 58 -12.33 0.56 8.89
C GLU A 58 -12.14 -0.41 7.70
N LEU A 59 -11.51 0.04 6.62
CA LEU A 59 -11.25 -0.80 5.44
C LEU A 59 -10.48 -2.08 5.79
N MET A 60 -9.43 -1.97 6.62
CA MET A 60 -8.63 -3.13 7.02
C MET A 60 -9.43 -4.12 7.86
N ARG A 61 -10.27 -3.62 8.75
CA ARG A 61 -11.16 -4.45 9.58
C ARG A 61 -12.20 -5.16 8.72
N GLU A 62 -12.79 -4.47 7.75
CA GLU A 62 -13.77 -5.07 6.84
C GLU A 62 -13.16 -6.16 5.94
N VAL A 63 -11.98 -5.91 5.39
CA VAL A 63 -11.27 -6.93 4.59
C VAL A 63 -11.03 -8.20 5.42
N ARG A 64 -10.58 -8.07 6.66
CA ARG A 64 -10.38 -9.23 7.55
C ARG A 64 -11.67 -9.96 7.87
N LYS A 65 -12.74 -9.23 8.21
CA LYS A 65 -14.06 -9.84 8.48
C LYS A 65 -14.57 -10.64 7.28
N ASN A 66 -14.47 -10.09 6.08
CA ASN A 66 -14.90 -10.75 4.86
C ASN A 66 -14.10 -12.03 4.60
N MET A 67 -12.77 -11.95 4.72
CA MET A 67 -11.91 -13.14 4.57
C MET A 67 -12.22 -14.24 5.58
N LEU A 68 -12.49 -13.89 6.85
CA LEU A 68 -12.85 -14.87 7.88
C LEU A 68 -14.23 -15.50 7.64
N LYS A 69 -15.14 -14.82 6.93
CA LYS A 69 -16.43 -15.35 6.49
C LYS A 69 -16.35 -16.17 5.19
N GLY A 70 -15.22 -16.16 4.50
CA GLY A 70 -15.07 -16.77 3.17
C GLY A 70 -15.64 -15.91 2.04
N GLU A 71 -15.70 -14.60 2.23
CA GLU A 71 -16.20 -13.61 1.28
C GLU A 71 -15.02 -12.84 0.65
N TRP A 72 -15.15 -12.49 -0.64
CA TRP A 72 -14.19 -11.62 -1.31
C TRP A 72 -14.49 -10.15 -1.00
N SER A 73 -13.44 -9.42 -0.62
CA SER A 73 -13.50 -7.95 -0.58
C SER A 73 -13.23 -7.37 -1.95
N GLN A 74 -13.77 -6.19 -2.22
CA GLN A 74 -13.58 -5.49 -3.50
C GLN A 74 -12.09 -5.24 -3.81
N GLU A 75 -11.30 -4.95 -2.79
CA GLU A 75 -9.85 -4.73 -2.85
C GLU A 75 -9.09 -5.98 -3.31
N CYS A 76 -9.68 -7.15 -3.14
CA CYS A 76 -9.12 -8.45 -3.51
C CYS A 76 -9.54 -8.91 -4.92
N GLY A 77 -10.26 -8.07 -5.66
CA GLY A 77 -10.86 -8.42 -6.96
C GLY A 77 -9.86 -8.93 -7.99
N ARG A 78 -8.62 -8.42 -7.97
CA ARG A 78 -7.57 -8.90 -8.88
C ARG A 78 -7.22 -10.37 -8.61
N CYS A 79 -6.96 -10.74 -7.37
CA CYS A 79 -6.69 -12.14 -7.00
C CYS A 79 -7.89 -13.04 -7.33
N GLN A 80 -9.11 -12.56 -7.08
CA GLN A 80 -10.34 -13.27 -7.42
C GLN A 80 -10.44 -13.55 -8.92
N GLN A 81 -10.14 -12.57 -9.77
CA GLN A 81 -10.18 -12.72 -11.23
C GLN A 81 -9.07 -13.64 -11.75
N GLU A 82 -7.85 -13.50 -11.23
CA GLU A 82 -6.71 -14.36 -11.58
C GLU A 82 -7.05 -15.82 -11.26
N GLU A 83 -7.56 -16.11 -10.07
CA GLU A 83 -7.93 -17.48 -9.66
C GLU A 83 -9.12 -18.04 -10.44
N ALA A 84 -10.14 -17.22 -10.74
CA ALA A 84 -11.26 -17.62 -11.58
C ALA A 84 -10.82 -17.96 -13.01
N SER A 85 -9.70 -17.38 -13.47
CA SER A 85 -9.11 -17.64 -14.78
C SER A 85 -8.09 -18.81 -14.78
N GLY A 86 -7.90 -19.48 -13.62
CA GLY A 86 -6.93 -20.56 -13.46
C GLY A 86 -5.48 -20.12 -13.33
N LEU A 87 -5.25 -18.83 -13.05
CA LEU A 87 -3.92 -18.27 -12.82
C LEU A 87 -3.58 -18.27 -11.33
N ASN A 88 -2.30 -18.38 -11.00
CA ASN A 88 -1.83 -18.22 -9.64
C ASN A 88 -1.88 -16.73 -9.25
N SER A 89 -2.61 -16.45 -8.17
CA SER A 89 -2.74 -15.11 -7.62
C SER A 89 -1.65 -14.78 -6.59
N ARG A 90 -1.50 -13.48 -6.28
CA ARG A 90 -0.65 -13.06 -5.16
C ARG A 90 -1.08 -13.69 -3.84
N ARG A 91 -2.38 -13.86 -3.60
CA ARG A 91 -2.91 -14.52 -2.40
C ARG A 91 -2.38 -15.94 -2.24
N GLN A 92 -2.41 -16.74 -3.32
CA GLN A 92 -1.90 -18.11 -3.30
C GLN A 92 -0.39 -18.15 -3.02
N TYR A 93 0.37 -17.27 -3.66
CA TYR A 93 1.79 -17.11 -3.39
C TYR A 93 2.07 -16.81 -1.90
N GLU A 94 1.30 -15.92 -1.30
CA GLU A 94 1.48 -15.57 0.12
C GLU A 94 1.06 -16.69 1.07
N LEU A 95 0.05 -17.48 0.73
CA LEU A 95 -0.32 -18.67 1.49
C LEU A 95 0.79 -19.73 1.51
N ASP A 96 1.54 -19.86 0.43
CA ASP A 96 2.65 -20.82 0.33
C ASP A 96 3.89 -20.33 1.11
N ASN A 97 4.08 -19.01 1.21
CA ASN A 97 5.28 -18.44 1.84
C ASN A 97 5.14 -18.16 3.34
N TRP A 98 3.93 -17.97 3.85
CA TRP A 98 3.71 -17.59 5.23
C TRP A 98 3.01 -18.71 6.03
N LYS A 99 3.63 -19.07 7.17
CA LYS A 99 3.02 -20.01 8.12
C LYS A 99 2.02 -19.30 9.05
N PHE A 100 1.10 -18.54 8.45
CA PHE A 100 0.04 -17.85 9.19
C PHE A 100 -1.29 -18.35 8.64
N SER A 101 -1.99 -19.14 9.45
CA SER A 101 -3.22 -19.83 9.06
C SER A 101 -4.47 -18.99 9.33
N ILE A 102 -5.61 -19.44 8.79
CA ILE A 102 -6.91 -18.85 9.12
C ILE A 102 -7.25 -19.04 10.61
N GLU A 103 -6.78 -20.10 11.24
CA GLU A 103 -7.00 -20.32 12.67
C GLU A 103 -6.17 -19.32 13.51
N ASP A 104 -4.92 -19.04 13.12
CA ASP A 104 -4.13 -17.97 13.75
C ASP A 104 -4.84 -16.63 13.60
N ALA A 105 -5.35 -16.33 12.41
CA ALA A 105 -6.09 -15.09 12.14
C ALA A 105 -7.32 -14.94 13.04
N LYS A 106 -8.07 -16.03 13.28
CA LYS A 106 -9.23 -16.02 14.18
C LYS A 106 -8.85 -15.72 15.62
N THR A 107 -7.68 -16.20 16.10
CA THR A 107 -7.25 -15.99 17.48
C THR A 107 -6.88 -14.55 17.79
N VAL A 108 -6.33 -13.83 16.79
CA VAL A 108 -5.84 -12.44 16.95
C VAL A 108 -6.81 -11.39 16.44
N THR A 109 -8.00 -11.78 15.96
CA THR A 109 -8.97 -10.85 15.36
C THR A 109 -10.22 -10.77 16.22
N ALA A 110 -10.53 -9.58 16.71
CA ALA A 110 -11.77 -9.29 17.41
C ALA A 110 -12.98 -9.36 16.47
N ALA A 111 -14.19 -9.44 17.04
CA ALA A 111 -15.43 -9.56 16.27
C ALA A 111 -15.67 -8.41 15.26
N ASP A 112 -15.13 -7.22 15.54
CA ASP A 112 -15.20 -6.05 14.66
C ASP A 112 -14.11 -6.03 13.58
N GLY A 113 -13.22 -7.04 13.54
CA GLY A 113 -12.10 -7.14 12.61
C GLY A 113 -10.80 -6.46 13.07
N THR A 114 -10.76 -5.94 14.28
CA THR A 114 -9.55 -5.35 14.88
C THR A 114 -8.52 -6.44 15.20
N ILE A 115 -7.25 -6.19 14.90
CA ILE A 115 -6.14 -7.04 15.37
C ILE A 115 -5.79 -6.60 16.78
N THR A 116 -5.83 -7.54 17.73
CA THR A 116 -5.55 -7.29 19.14
C THR A 116 -4.06 -7.33 19.48
N GLU A 117 -3.29 -8.13 18.74
CA GLU A 117 -1.83 -8.25 18.88
C GLU A 117 -1.18 -8.10 17.48
N PRO A 118 -0.99 -6.86 16.99
CA PRO A 118 -0.44 -6.65 15.68
C PRO A 118 1.05 -7.02 15.64
N LYS A 119 1.38 -8.11 14.94
CA LYS A 119 2.75 -8.46 14.59
C LYS A 119 2.96 -8.17 13.11
N LEU A 120 3.75 -7.14 12.80
CA LEU A 120 4.06 -6.80 11.45
C LEU A 120 5.35 -7.50 11.03
N GLU A 121 5.22 -8.47 10.15
CA GLU A 121 6.33 -9.34 9.75
C GLU A 121 6.89 -8.99 8.37
N TYR A 122 6.15 -8.20 7.58
CA TYR A 122 6.49 -7.92 6.20
C TYR A 122 6.13 -6.49 5.79
N TYR A 123 7.11 -5.76 5.24
CA TYR A 123 6.91 -4.45 4.60
C TYR A 123 7.10 -4.51 3.08
N ASP A 124 6.22 -3.81 2.34
CA ASP A 124 6.44 -3.38 0.94
C ASP A 124 6.56 -1.85 0.95
N LEU A 125 7.78 -1.34 0.83
CA LEU A 125 8.10 0.08 0.92
C LEU A 125 8.56 0.59 -0.44
N ARG A 126 7.86 1.59 -0.98
CA ARG A 126 8.20 2.24 -2.23
C ARG A 126 8.66 3.66 -1.97
N PHE A 127 9.98 3.84 -1.90
CA PHE A 127 10.63 5.08 -1.48
C PHE A 127 10.60 6.16 -2.55
N GLY A 128 9.46 6.85 -2.66
CA GLY A 128 9.32 8.00 -3.56
C GLY A 128 9.29 7.62 -5.04
N ASN A 129 9.68 8.57 -5.88
CA ASN A 129 9.72 8.41 -7.33
C ASN A 129 11.06 8.84 -7.95
N LEU A 130 12.13 8.83 -7.17
CA LEU A 130 13.49 9.13 -7.64
C LEU A 130 14.00 7.93 -8.48
N CYS A 131 13.81 8.00 -9.78
CA CYS A 131 14.21 6.97 -10.73
C CYS A 131 15.02 7.61 -11.86
N ASN A 132 16.11 6.97 -12.29
CA ASN A 132 16.93 7.42 -13.40
C ASN A 132 16.45 6.98 -14.78
N LEU A 133 15.26 6.37 -14.86
CA LEU A 133 14.66 5.85 -16.09
C LEU A 133 13.33 6.55 -16.39
N ALA A 134 13.06 6.76 -17.68
CA ALA A 134 11.78 7.22 -18.22
C ALA A 134 11.10 6.08 -19.00
N CYS A 135 10.69 5.03 -18.27
CA CYS A 135 10.04 3.87 -18.90
C CYS A 135 8.66 4.25 -19.44
N ARG A 136 8.29 3.70 -20.60
CA ARG A 136 6.99 3.97 -21.26
C ARG A 136 5.76 3.60 -20.44
N MET A 137 5.93 2.72 -19.46
CA MET A 137 4.87 2.27 -18.56
C MET A 137 4.70 3.18 -17.33
N CYS A 138 5.65 4.10 -17.08
CA CYS A 138 5.68 4.95 -15.89
C CYS A 138 5.20 6.36 -16.24
N GLY A 139 4.74 7.07 -15.21
CA GLY A 139 4.41 8.49 -15.28
C GLY A 139 5.11 9.28 -14.17
N PRO A 140 4.75 10.55 -13.97
CA PRO A 140 5.32 11.40 -12.93
C PRO A 140 5.17 10.85 -11.50
N THR A 141 4.17 10.00 -11.24
CA THR A 141 4.00 9.32 -9.94
C THR A 141 5.04 8.25 -9.67
N ASP A 142 5.64 7.67 -10.73
CA ASP A 142 6.60 6.57 -10.62
C ASP A 142 8.03 6.99 -10.91
N SER A 143 8.23 8.09 -11.65
CA SER A 143 9.56 8.57 -12.02
C SER A 143 9.62 10.08 -12.23
N HIS A 144 10.51 10.74 -11.50
CA HIS A 144 10.75 12.18 -11.62
C HIS A 144 11.31 12.59 -12.98
N THR A 145 11.93 11.66 -13.74
CA THR A 145 12.45 11.93 -15.10
C THR A 145 11.35 12.29 -16.10
N TRP A 146 10.07 12.00 -15.76
CA TRP A 146 8.92 12.38 -16.57
C TRP A 146 8.44 13.82 -16.36
N TYR A 147 8.89 14.56 -15.33
CA TYR A 147 8.31 15.83 -14.92
C TYR A 147 8.32 16.87 -16.03
N GLU A 148 9.47 17.12 -16.66
CA GLU A 148 9.60 18.13 -17.71
C GLU A 148 8.78 17.76 -18.95
N GLN A 149 8.96 16.53 -19.48
CA GLN A 149 8.24 16.08 -20.68
C GLN A 149 6.72 16.08 -20.47
N TRP A 150 6.28 15.66 -19.27
CA TRP A 150 4.87 15.63 -18.96
C TRP A 150 4.27 17.02 -18.85
N THR A 151 4.96 17.94 -18.19
CA THR A 151 4.54 19.33 -18.05
C THR A 151 4.50 20.02 -19.42
N ASP A 152 5.50 19.81 -20.27
CA ASP A 152 5.54 20.37 -21.61
C ASP A 152 4.39 19.85 -22.48
N TYR A 153 4.05 18.57 -22.38
CA TYR A 153 2.99 17.97 -23.17
C TYR A 153 1.57 18.38 -22.70
N HIS A 154 1.35 18.41 -21.39
CA HIS A 154 0.01 18.68 -20.81
C HIS A 154 -0.22 20.14 -20.41
N GLY A 155 0.80 20.95 -20.35
CA GLY A 155 0.72 22.36 -19.91
C GLY A 155 0.29 22.50 -18.44
N SER A 156 0.53 21.49 -17.61
CA SER A 156 0.10 21.43 -16.19
C SER A 156 1.24 21.08 -15.26
N LEU A 157 1.28 21.74 -14.10
CA LEU A 157 2.15 21.39 -12.97
C LEU A 157 1.51 20.42 -11.99
N GLU A 158 0.31 19.96 -12.26
CA GLU A 158 -0.36 18.92 -11.48
C GLU A 158 -0.66 17.71 -12.37
N TYR A 159 -0.18 16.57 -11.93
CA TYR A 159 -0.46 15.28 -12.55
C TYR A 159 -1.22 14.38 -11.57
N LYS A 160 -2.25 13.72 -12.06
CA LYS A 160 -3.05 12.78 -11.27
C LYS A 160 -3.31 11.51 -12.06
N ASP A 161 -3.08 10.38 -11.44
CA ASP A 161 -3.43 9.07 -11.96
C ASP A 161 -4.01 8.15 -10.85
N THR A 162 -4.11 6.85 -11.14
CA THR A 162 -4.57 5.84 -10.17
C THR A 162 -3.57 5.60 -9.03
N HIS A 163 -2.34 6.06 -9.18
CA HIS A 163 -1.26 5.90 -8.18
C HIS A 163 -1.20 7.08 -7.21
N GLY A 164 -1.74 8.22 -7.58
CA GLY A 164 -1.76 9.41 -6.72
C GLY A 164 -1.77 10.72 -7.50
N THR A 165 -1.40 11.78 -6.81
CA THR A 165 -1.25 13.13 -7.37
C THR A 165 0.17 13.60 -7.15
N VAL A 166 0.78 14.21 -8.16
CA VAL A 166 2.06 14.92 -8.08
C VAL A 166 1.78 16.39 -8.32
N LYS A 167 2.20 17.24 -7.39
CA LYS A 167 2.21 18.69 -7.56
C LYS A 167 3.64 19.14 -7.73
N LEU A 168 3.91 19.73 -8.90
CA LEU A 168 5.24 20.16 -9.29
C LEU A 168 5.43 21.64 -9.01
N THR A 169 6.63 21.98 -8.56
CA THR A 169 7.09 23.38 -8.42
C THR A 169 8.44 23.52 -9.10
N ARG A 170 8.75 24.71 -9.60
CA ARG A 170 10.12 24.99 -10.10
C ARG A 170 10.97 25.52 -8.97
N ASN A 171 12.11 24.87 -8.76
CA ASN A 171 13.11 25.36 -7.81
C ASN A 171 13.91 26.56 -8.40
N ASP A 172 14.81 27.14 -7.60
CA ASP A 172 15.63 28.31 -8.00
C ASP A 172 16.50 28.07 -9.24
N ASN A 173 16.82 26.80 -9.55
CA ASN A 173 17.56 26.39 -10.74
C ASN A 173 16.65 26.12 -11.94
N GLY A 174 15.34 26.39 -11.84
CA GLY A 174 14.35 26.17 -12.88
C GLY A 174 13.92 24.70 -13.08
N ARG A 175 14.42 23.75 -12.27
CA ARG A 175 14.05 22.35 -12.36
C ARG A 175 12.73 22.08 -11.67
N LEU A 176 11.92 21.21 -12.24
CA LEU A 176 10.69 20.73 -11.61
C LEU A 176 11.02 19.76 -10.46
N THR A 177 10.38 20.01 -9.33
CA THR A 177 10.50 19.23 -8.09
C THR A 177 9.15 19.06 -7.42
N THR A 178 9.04 18.14 -6.48
CA THR A 178 7.88 17.96 -5.60
C THR A 178 8.33 17.51 -4.22
N THR A 179 7.54 17.80 -3.21
CA THR A 179 7.68 17.25 -1.84
C THR A 179 6.70 16.11 -1.57
N ASP A 180 5.80 15.80 -2.51
CA ASP A 180 4.75 14.79 -2.32
C ASP A 180 5.31 13.35 -2.16
N TYR A 181 6.60 13.15 -2.46
CA TYR A 181 7.29 11.86 -2.46
C TYR A 181 8.44 11.78 -1.45
N ASP A 182 8.54 12.74 -0.55
CA ASP A 182 9.62 12.83 0.46
C ASP A 182 9.25 12.16 1.80
N TRP A 183 8.17 11.40 1.84
CA TRP A 183 7.63 10.76 3.04
C TRP A 183 8.67 9.93 3.82
N HIS A 184 9.60 9.32 3.11
CA HIS A 184 10.68 8.51 3.66
C HIS A 184 11.74 9.31 4.45
N ASN A 185 11.71 10.63 4.39
CA ASN A 185 12.54 11.50 5.22
C ASN A 185 11.93 11.74 6.62
N SER A 186 10.74 11.21 6.90
CA SER A 186 10.06 11.38 8.18
C SER A 186 10.73 10.56 9.29
N GLU A 187 11.10 11.23 10.37
CA GLU A 187 11.60 10.58 11.58
C GLU A 187 10.53 9.68 12.22
N THR A 188 9.26 10.10 12.20
CA THR A 188 8.12 9.33 12.69
C THR A 188 8.00 7.98 12.00
N PHE A 189 8.19 7.94 10.68
CA PHE A 189 8.22 6.69 9.92
C PHE A 189 9.32 5.75 10.41
N TRP A 190 10.55 6.26 10.51
CA TRP A 190 11.68 5.42 10.90
C TRP A 190 11.59 4.91 12.34
N GLN A 191 11.10 5.71 13.27
CA GLN A 191 10.83 5.27 14.65
C GLN A 191 9.84 4.09 14.70
N GLN A 192 8.80 4.12 13.85
CA GLN A 192 7.85 3.02 13.76
C GLN A 192 8.47 1.75 13.13
N ILE A 193 9.33 1.90 12.12
CA ILE A 193 10.08 0.78 11.56
C ILE A 193 11.00 0.17 12.63
N GLU A 194 11.80 0.99 13.30
CA GLU A 194 12.74 0.54 14.34
C GLU A 194 12.04 -0.22 15.47
N SER A 195 10.90 0.28 15.93
CA SER A 195 10.12 -0.38 16.99
C SER A 195 9.61 -1.77 16.57
N ASN A 196 9.42 -1.99 15.25
CA ASN A 196 8.93 -3.26 14.72
C ASN A 196 10.02 -4.23 14.24
N ILE A 197 11.30 -3.82 14.19
CA ILE A 197 12.42 -4.68 13.75
C ILE A 197 12.40 -6.07 14.41
N PRO A 198 12.12 -6.23 15.72
CA PRO A 198 12.12 -7.54 16.35
C PRO A 198 11.12 -8.55 15.75
N ASN A 199 10.06 -8.07 15.11
CA ASN A 199 9.02 -8.91 14.50
C ASN A 199 9.27 -9.13 12.99
N LEU A 200 10.16 -8.36 12.39
CA LEU A 200 10.30 -8.25 10.95
C LEU A 200 11.01 -9.46 10.36
N LYS A 201 10.41 -10.08 9.35
CA LYS A 201 10.95 -11.23 8.62
C LYS A 201 11.29 -10.89 7.17
N HIS A 202 10.56 -9.96 6.57
CA HIS A 202 10.72 -9.61 5.16
C HIS A 202 10.51 -8.13 4.91
N VAL A 203 11.36 -7.55 4.06
CA VAL A 203 11.19 -6.19 3.53
C VAL A 203 11.39 -6.25 2.02
N TYR A 204 10.38 -5.79 1.30
CA TYR A 204 10.50 -5.47 -0.12
C TYR A 204 10.67 -3.96 -0.26
N MET A 205 11.71 -3.54 -0.97
CA MET A 205 12.01 -2.13 -1.25
C MET A 205 12.04 -1.94 -2.77
N ALA A 206 11.27 -0.97 -3.29
CA ALA A 206 11.18 -0.63 -4.71
C ALA A 206 11.22 0.88 -4.90
#